data_fd90aa711c19fb46089c90028d437558
#
_entry.id   fd90aa711c19fb46089c90028d437558
#
_cell.length_a   1.000
_cell.length_b   1.000
_cell.length_c   1.000
_cell.angle_alpha   90.00
_cell.angle_beta   90.00
_cell.angle_gamma   90.00
#
_symmetry.space_group_name_H-M   'P 1'
#
loop_
_entity.id
_entity.type
_entity.pdbx_description
1 polymer ?
#
loop_
_entity_poly.entity_id
_entity_poly.type
_entity_poly.pdbx_seq_one_letter_code
_entity_poly.pdbx_strand_id
1 'polypeptide(L)'
;MDPAHATGNNESVTTPIVLISSAMAVSSRFYAPLVDAFVERGWDAMAMPRRGFERGLPVASRGVDWGYDDEISDIADAVAKARAEDPARPVIVLGHSLGAQLGAGHQLHRDPADGFVCVAASAPHARYFPYAGVPLRILGSLIPVVSRVRGFLPPPFFGAPGARTMMREWARFVRTGKPPFEVPHRITTPTLSIRLEGDTYAVASSNARFVELFIDPPALIEWTYAKDAVPEGGSTHHIHWVRTPGPIADRVVAWWEERP
;
A
#
# COMPACT_ATOMS: atom_id res chain seq x y z
N MET A 1 -25.12 -4.76 -54.48
CA MET A 1 -24.13 -5.37 -53.60
C MET A 1 -23.52 -4.25 -52.83
N ASP A 2 -23.97 -4.09 -51.60
CA ASP A 2 -23.60 -3.00 -50.72
C ASP A 2 -22.64 -3.58 -49.63
N PRO A 3 -21.41 -3.10 -49.49
CA PRO A 3 -20.52 -3.60 -48.46
C PRO A 3 -20.86 -2.90 -47.14
N ALA A 4 -21.42 -3.70 -46.23
CA ALA A 4 -21.65 -3.32 -44.84
C ALA A 4 -20.36 -2.77 -44.18
N HIS A 5 -20.40 -1.51 -43.78
CA HIS A 5 -19.44 -0.92 -42.88
C HIS A 5 -19.57 -1.59 -41.51
N ALA A 6 -18.64 -2.46 -41.22
CA ALA A 6 -18.38 -2.89 -39.84
C ALA A 6 -17.71 -1.70 -39.11
N THR A 7 -18.50 -0.89 -38.43
CA THR A 7 -18.01 0.02 -37.39
C THR A 7 -17.53 -0.81 -36.20
N GLY A 8 -16.24 -1.10 -36.18
CA GLY A 8 -15.59 -1.61 -34.97
C GLY A 8 -15.74 -0.55 -33.87
N ASN A 9 -16.56 -0.85 -32.88
CA ASN A 9 -16.54 -0.11 -31.61
C ASN A 9 -15.14 -0.27 -31.01
N ASN A 10 -14.30 0.72 -31.24
CA ASN A 10 -13.09 0.91 -30.49
C ASN A 10 -13.54 1.55 -29.18
N GLU A 11 -14.04 0.74 -28.23
CA GLU A 11 -14.19 1.18 -26.86
C GLU A 11 -12.78 1.54 -26.41
N SER A 12 -12.50 2.83 -26.32
CA SER A 12 -11.25 3.34 -25.75
C SER A 12 -11.21 2.82 -24.31
N VAL A 13 -10.36 1.84 -24.04
CA VAL A 13 -10.11 1.36 -22.69
C VAL A 13 -9.65 2.56 -21.88
N THR A 14 -10.52 3.02 -21.00
CA THR A 14 -10.23 4.17 -20.15
C THR A 14 -9.08 3.78 -19.20
N THR A 15 -7.95 4.46 -19.32
CA THR A 15 -6.79 4.20 -18.48
C THR A 15 -7.10 4.56 -17.02
N PRO A 16 -6.77 3.71 -16.05
CA PRO A 16 -7.06 3.98 -14.64
C PRO A 16 -6.22 5.12 -14.07
N ILE A 17 -6.67 5.64 -12.91
CA ILE A 17 -5.82 6.43 -12.03
C ILE A 17 -5.26 5.55 -10.92
N VAL A 18 -3.97 5.69 -10.61
CA VAL A 18 -3.30 4.98 -9.51
C VAL A 18 -3.12 5.89 -8.30
N LEU A 19 -3.79 5.57 -7.20
CA LEU A 19 -3.65 6.27 -5.92
C LEU A 19 -2.65 5.52 -5.04
N ILE A 20 -1.49 6.13 -4.77
CA ILE A 20 -0.38 5.49 -4.07
C ILE A 20 -0.46 5.82 -2.58
N SER A 21 -0.65 4.78 -1.75
CA SER A 21 -0.59 4.85 -0.29
C SER A 21 0.81 4.48 0.19
N SER A 22 1.47 5.42 0.85
CA SER A 22 2.88 5.36 1.25
C SER A 22 3.17 4.31 2.33
N ALA A 23 4.42 3.85 2.41
CA ALA A 23 4.94 3.08 3.53
C ALA A 23 4.98 3.90 4.83
N MET A 24 5.13 3.21 5.97
CA MET A 24 5.31 3.87 7.27
C MET A 24 6.50 4.82 7.23
N ALA A 25 6.30 6.03 7.72
CA ALA A 25 7.33 7.06 7.84
C ALA A 25 7.92 7.56 6.49
N VAL A 26 7.19 7.38 5.39
CA VAL A 26 7.60 7.83 4.06
C VAL A 26 6.59 8.85 3.53
N SER A 27 7.05 10.04 3.16
CA SER A 27 6.20 11.08 2.58
C SER A 27 5.80 10.77 1.13
N SER A 28 4.70 11.37 0.67
CA SER A 28 4.20 11.23 -0.69
C SER A 28 5.23 11.56 -1.76
N ARG A 29 5.99 12.63 -1.57
CA ARG A 29 7.03 13.08 -2.52
C ARG A 29 8.11 12.04 -2.81
N PHE A 30 8.33 11.07 -1.90
CA PHE A 30 9.28 9.98 -2.14
C PHE A 30 8.86 9.09 -3.30
N TYR A 31 7.57 9.06 -3.60
CA TYR A 31 6.98 8.26 -4.69
C TYR A 31 6.91 9.02 -6.03
N ALA A 32 7.48 10.22 -6.14
CA ALA A 32 7.51 10.96 -7.41
C ALA A 32 8.06 10.11 -8.57
N PRO A 33 9.17 9.33 -8.43
CA PRO A 33 9.63 8.47 -9.53
C PRO A 33 8.60 7.41 -9.95
N LEU A 34 7.78 6.90 -9.03
CA LEU A 34 6.73 5.93 -9.35
C LEU A 34 5.54 6.61 -10.06
N VAL A 35 5.18 7.81 -9.64
CA VAL A 35 4.18 8.64 -10.34
C VAL A 35 4.65 8.91 -11.77
N ASP A 36 5.87 9.38 -11.96
CA ASP A 36 6.47 9.65 -13.27
C ASP A 36 6.47 8.38 -14.13
N ALA A 37 6.82 7.23 -13.56
CA ALA A 37 6.83 5.96 -14.29
C ALA A 37 5.44 5.53 -14.80
N PHE A 38 4.35 5.83 -14.08
CA PHE A 38 2.98 5.60 -14.59
C PHE A 38 2.62 6.61 -15.67
N VAL A 39 2.96 7.88 -15.49
CA VAL A 39 2.71 8.94 -16.48
C VAL A 39 3.42 8.65 -17.80
N GLU A 40 4.66 8.17 -17.78
CA GLU A 40 5.41 7.72 -18.96
C GLU A 40 4.70 6.58 -19.72
N ARG A 41 3.84 5.82 -19.05
CA ARG A 41 3.01 4.74 -19.62
C ARG A 41 1.60 5.19 -20.01
N GLY A 42 1.34 6.49 -19.96
CA GLY A 42 0.05 7.08 -20.30
C GLY A 42 -1.04 6.90 -19.24
N TRP A 43 -0.65 6.54 -18.00
CA TRP A 43 -1.56 6.44 -16.87
C TRP A 43 -1.41 7.64 -15.94
N ASP A 44 -2.52 8.06 -15.32
CA ASP A 44 -2.41 9.03 -14.22
C ASP A 44 -2.10 8.32 -12.91
N ALA A 45 -1.28 8.97 -12.11
CA ALA A 45 -0.96 8.50 -10.77
C ALA A 45 -0.81 9.66 -9.79
N MET A 46 -1.14 9.42 -8.54
CA MET A 46 -0.98 10.38 -7.46
C MET A 46 -0.49 9.69 -6.18
N ALA A 47 0.60 10.15 -5.62
CA ALA A 47 0.99 9.75 -4.28
C ALA A 47 0.19 10.56 -3.26
N MET A 48 -0.65 9.88 -2.48
CA MET A 48 -1.51 10.51 -1.48
C MET A 48 -0.68 11.09 -0.33
N PRO A 49 -1.03 12.28 0.18
CA PRO A 49 -0.38 12.85 1.35
C PRO A 49 -0.41 11.89 2.54
N ARG A 50 0.72 11.77 3.24
CA ARG A 50 0.86 10.95 4.44
C ARG A 50 0.78 11.80 5.70
N ARG A 51 -0.16 11.51 6.58
CA ARG A 51 -0.30 12.21 7.87
C ARG A 51 1.02 12.22 8.64
N GLY A 52 1.44 13.40 9.11
CA GLY A 52 2.65 13.58 9.90
C GLY A 52 3.97 13.60 9.13
N PHE A 53 3.97 13.36 7.82
CA PHE A 53 5.18 13.26 6.99
C PHE A 53 5.24 14.27 5.83
N GLU A 54 4.21 15.07 5.67
CA GLU A 54 4.15 16.10 4.64
C GLU A 54 4.61 17.47 5.17
N ARG A 55 5.28 18.26 4.32
CA ARG A 55 5.69 19.60 4.68
C ARG A 55 4.47 20.49 4.94
N GLY A 56 4.51 21.23 6.05
CA GLY A 56 3.45 22.18 6.41
C GLY A 56 2.19 21.55 7.00
N LEU A 57 2.12 20.21 7.08
CA LEU A 57 1.04 19.53 7.79
C LEU A 57 1.42 19.21 9.24
N PRO A 58 0.44 19.11 10.15
CA PRO A 58 0.69 18.78 11.54
C PRO A 58 1.41 17.44 11.70
N VAL A 59 2.44 17.42 12.55
CA VAL A 59 3.12 16.18 12.97
C VAL A 59 2.48 15.62 14.23
N ALA A 60 2.63 14.31 14.45
CA ALA A 60 2.15 13.66 15.66
C ALA A 60 2.75 14.30 16.91
N SER A 61 1.91 14.56 17.90
CA SER A 61 2.28 15.19 19.15
C SER A 61 1.32 14.77 20.27
N ARG A 62 1.45 15.33 21.45
CA ARG A 62 0.49 15.07 22.53
C ARG A 62 -0.94 15.52 22.17
N GLY A 63 -1.09 16.56 21.37
CA GLY A 63 -2.37 17.13 20.95
C GLY A 63 -2.80 16.77 19.53
N VAL A 64 -1.95 16.07 18.75
CA VAL A 64 -2.23 15.65 17.37
C VAL A 64 -2.02 14.14 17.27
N ASP A 65 -3.12 13.43 17.09
CA ASP A 65 -3.15 11.95 17.09
C ASP A 65 -4.08 11.45 15.99
N TRP A 66 -3.83 10.26 15.45
CA TRP A 66 -4.67 9.56 14.50
C TRP A 66 -4.41 8.05 14.56
N GLY A 67 -5.34 7.26 14.04
CA GLY A 67 -5.25 5.80 13.96
C GLY A 67 -5.29 5.29 12.53
N TYR A 68 -5.43 3.96 12.39
CA TYR A 68 -5.61 3.32 11.09
C TYR A 68 -6.86 3.79 10.38
N ASP A 69 -7.97 3.96 11.09
CA ASP A 69 -9.25 4.35 10.49
C ASP A 69 -9.20 5.75 9.88
N ASP A 70 -8.46 6.67 10.50
CA ASP A 70 -8.23 8.01 9.96
C ASP A 70 -7.49 7.96 8.62
N GLU A 71 -6.43 7.14 8.52
CA GLU A 71 -5.66 7.01 7.28
C GLU A 71 -6.38 6.15 6.23
N ILE A 72 -7.23 5.21 6.64
CA ILE A 72 -8.16 4.50 5.74
C ILE A 72 -9.18 5.46 5.15
N SER A 73 -9.67 6.42 5.95
CA SER A 73 -10.58 7.46 5.48
C SER A 73 -9.92 8.41 4.48
N ASP A 74 -8.63 8.76 4.67
CA ASP A 74 -7.87 9.55 3.68
C ASP A 74 -7.80 8.85 2.30
N ILE A 75 -7.68 7.51 2.29
CA ILE A 75 -7.75 6.74 1.04
C ILE A 75 -9.14 6.82 0.44
N ALA A 76 -10.19 6.66 1.24
CA ALA A 76 -11.57 6.73 0.78
C ALA A 76 -11.91 8.10 0.19
N ASP A 77 -11.45 9.18 0.82
CA ASP A 77 -11.64 10.53 0.32
C ASP A 77 -10.93 10.74 -1.03
N ALA A 78 -9.74 10.19 -1.19
CA ALA A 78 -9.01 10.25 -2.45
C ALA A 78 -9.71 9.44 -3.58
N VAL A 79 -10.22 8.25 -3.26
CA VAL A 79 -11.01 7.42 -4.20
C VAL A 79 -12.30 8.14 -4.60
N ALA A 80 -13.04 8.68 -3.62
CA ALA A 80 -14.27 9.43 -3.87
C ALA A 80 -14.02 10.67 -4.73
N LYS A 81 -12.92 11.38 -4.49
CA LYS A 81 -12.52 12.54 -5.30
C LYS A 81 -12.21 12.12 -6.74
N ALA A 82 -11.41 11.08 -6.95
CA ALA A 82 -11.08 10.59 -8.29
C ALA A 82 -12.33 10.18 -9.08
N ARG A 83 -13.28 9.48 -8.44
CA ARG A 83 -14.57 9.12 -9.03
C ARG A 83 -15.48 10.31 -9.32
N ALA A 84 -15.42 11.36 -8.50
CA ALA A 84 -16.19 12.58 -8.75
C ALA A 84 -15.64 13.38 -9.92
N GLU A 85 -14.32 13.34 -10.17
CA GLU A 85 -13.67 14.00 -11.30
C GLU A 85 -13.94 13.27 -12.62
N ASP A 86 -13.93 11.94 -12.64
CA ASP A 86 -14.26 11.10 -13.78
C ASP A 86 -14.92 9.77 -13.35
N PRO A 87 -16.27 9.72 -13.32
CA PRO A 87 -17.00 8.52 -12.87
C PRO A 87 -16.80 7.26 -13.71
N ALA A 88 -16.36 7.40 -14.95
CA ALA A 88 -16.12 6.26 -15.86
C ALA A 88 -14.71 5.69 -15.71
N ARG A 89 -13.83 6.41 -15.02
CA ARG A 89 -12.42 6.06 -14.88
C ARG A 89 -12.19 5.09 -13.75
N PRO A 90 -11.56 3.92 -14.00
CA PRO A 90 -11.20 2.99 -12.95
C PRO A 90 -10.18 3.60 -11.97
N VAL A 91 -10.32 3.27 -10.69
CA VAL A 91 -9.41 3.69 -9.63
C VAL A 91 -8.66 2.50 -9.08
N ILE A 92 -7.34 2.53 -9.10
CA ILE A 92 -6.47 1.53 -8.48
C ILE A 92 -5.83 2.12 -7.22
N VAL A 93 -5.97 1.45 -6.10
CA VAL A 93 -5.19 1.76 -4.89
C VAL A 93 -3.92 0.92 -4.88
N LEU A 94 -2.76 1.57 -4.93
CA LEU A 94 -1.46 0.93 -4.77
C LEU A 94 -0.92 1.23 -3.36
N GLY A 95 -0.87 0.20 -2.51
CA GLY A 95 -0.34 0.30 -1.15
C GLY A 95 1.06 -0.28 -1.04
N HIS A 96 2.00 0.49 -0.49
CA HIS A 96 3.33 0.01 -0.15
C HIS A 96 3.46 -0.24 1.35
N SER A 97 3.83 -1.46 1.73
CA SER A 97 4.09 -1.82 3.14
C SER A 97 2.90 -1.51 4.06
N LEU A 98 2.99 -0.54 4.98
CA LEU A 98 1.85 -0.06 5.78
C LEU A 98 0.72 0.44 4.89
N GLY A 99 1.03 1.10 3.77
CA GLY A 99 0.03 1.54 2.79
C GLY A 99 -0.82 0.38 2.24
N ALA A 100 -0.25 -0.82 2.12
CA ALA A 100 -1.02 -2.01 1.75
C ALA A 100 -1.96 -2.47 2.88
N GLN A 101 -1.57 -2.34 4.15
CA GLN A 101 -2.46 -2.63 5.27
C GLN A 101 -3.65 -1.66 5.32
N LEU A 102 -3.39 -0.38 5.07
CA LEU A 102 -4.42 0.65 5.00
C LEU A 102 -5.34 0.46 3.78
N GLY A 103 -4.75 0.15 2.62
CA GLY A 103 -5.49 -0.21 1.41
C GLY A 103 -6.39 -1.43 1.63
N ALA A 104 -5.92 -2.46 2.33
CA ALA A 104 -6.75 -3.61 2.69
C ALA A 104 -7.92 -3.19 3.60
N GLY A 105 -7.68 -2.32 4.59
CA GLY A 105 -8.73 -1.75 5.42
C GLY A 105 -9.75 -0.93 4.60
N HIS A 106 -9.30 -0.15 3.63
CA HIS A 106 -10.16 0.58 2.70
C HIS A 106 -11.04 -0.39 1.89
N GLN A 107 -10.45 -1.40 1.25
CA GLN A 107 -11.19 -2.37 0.44
C GLN A 107 -12.25 -3.16 1.23
N LEU A 108 -12.06 -3.33 2.54
CA LEU A 108 -12.97 -4.08 3.40
C LEU A 108 -14.07 -3.22 4.05
N HIS A 109 -13.83 -1.92 4.26
CA HIS A 109 -14.69 -1.09 5.11
C HIS A 109 -15.19 0.19 4.43
N ARG A 110 -14.78 0.48 3.21
CA ARG A 110 -15.22 1.67 2.44
C ARG A 110 -15.75 1.20 1.08
N ASP A 111 -16.14 2.15 0.25
CA ASP A 111 -16.48 1.88 -1.15
C ASP A 111 -15.19 1.46 -1.88
N PRO A 112 -15.04 0.16 -2.26
CA PRO A 112 -13.76 -0.37 -2.71
C PRO A 112 -13.33 0.25 -4.04
N ALA A 113 -12.03 0.45 -4.21
CA ALA A 113 -11.45 0.78 -5.50
C ALA A 113 -11.60 -0.39 -6.49
N ASP A 114 -11.45 -0.12 -7.79
CA ASP A 114 -11.66 -1.09 -8.86
C ASP A 114 -10.50 -2.09 -9.00
N GLY A 115 -9.33 -1.71 -8.50
CA GLY A 115 -8.14 -2.56 -8.41
C GLY A 115 -7.33 -2.29 -7.15
N PHE A 116 -6.63 -3.32 -6.65
CA PHE A 116 -5.77 -3.22 -5.49
C PHE A 116 -4.38 -3.78 -5.78
N VAL A 117 -3.34 -2.98 -5.57
CA VAL A 117 -1.94 -3.40 -5.73
C VAL A 117 -1.25 -3.33 -4.38
N CYS A 118 -0.61 -4.42 -3.98
CA CYS A 118 0.12 -4.51 -2.73
C CYS A 118 1.61 -4.69 -3.02
N VAL A 119 2.45 -3.68 -2.74
CA VAL A 119 3.90 -3.81 -2.87
C VAL A 119 4.52 -4.00 -1.50
N ALA A 120 5.31 -5.06 -1.33
CA ALA A 120 5.96 -5.40 -0.06
C ALA A 120 4.99 -5.38 1.14
N ALA A 121 3.78 -5.90 0.92
CA ALA A 121 2.76 -6.01 1.96
C ALA A 121 3.18 -7.00 3.04
N SER A 122 2.76 -6.75 4.28
CA SER A 122 3.17 -7.56 5.42
C SER A 122 2.07 -7.64 6.49
N ALA A 123 1.80 -8.85 6.98
CA ALA A 123 1.17 -9.04 8.28
C ALA A 123 2.29 -9.05 9.34
N PRO A 124 2.52 -7.96 10.08
CA PRO A 124 3.76 -7.76 10.85
C PRO A 124 3.80 -8.56 12.15
N HIS A 125 3.11 -9.70 12.23
CA HIS A 125 3.15 -10.55 13.43
C HIS A 125 4.54 -11.15 13.60
N ALA A 126 5.13 -10.93 14.77
CA ALA A 126 6.52 -11.29 15.09
C ALA A 126 6.89 -12.76 14.78
N ARG A 127 5.92 -13.70 14.87
CA ARG A 127 6.16 -15.13 14.62
C ARG A 127 6.63 -15.43 13.18
N TYR A 128 6.36 -14.55 12.24
CA TYR A 128 6.74 -14.74 10.82
C TYR A 128 8.15 -14.24 10.50
N PHE A 129 8.80 -13.58 11.46
CA PHE A 129 10.12 -12.98 11.25
C PHE A 129 11.25 -13.85 11.77
N PRO A 130 12.47 -13.73 11.24
CA PRO A 130 13.66 -14.44 11.71
C PRO A 130 13.88 -14.27 13.23
N TYR A 131 14.60 -15.20 13.84
CA TYR A 131 14.89 -15.19 15.29
C TYR A 131 13.62 -15.13 16.15
N ALA A 132 12.57 -15.86 15.74
CA ALA A 132 11.25 -15.83 16.38
C ALA A 132 10.67 -14.42 16.56
N GLY A 133 11.13 -13.45 15.75
CA GLY A 133 10.69 -12.06 15.79
C GLY A 133 11.02 -11.33 17.08
N VAL A 134 12.04 -11.76 17.82
CA VAL A 134 12.40 -11.17 19.13
C VAL A 134 12.59 -9.65 19.04
N PRO A 135 13.35 -9.08 18.07
CA PRO A 135 13.47 -7.62 17.97
C PRO A 135 12.11 -6.94 17.75
N LEU A 136 11.27 -7.52 16.90
CA LEU A 136 9.96 -6.98 16.60
C LEU A 136 9.00 -7.09 17.80
N ARG A 137 9.09 -8.15 18.60
CA ARG A 137 8.34 -8.31 19.89
C ARG A 137 8.74 -7.25 20.89
N ILE A 138 10.05 -7.00 21.06
CA ILE A 138 10.56 -5.94 21.94
C ILE A 138 10.01 -4.59 21.48
N LEU A 139 10.15 -4.25 20.20
CA LEU A 139 9.65 -3.02 19.64
C LEU A 139 8.13 -2.89 19.86
N GLY A 140 7.34 -3.91 19.51
CA GLY A 140 5.90 -3.95 19.71
C GLY A 140 5.45 -3.84 21.16
N SER A 141 6.31 -4.18 22.12
CA SER A 141 6.05 -4.04 23.56
C SER A 141 6.43 -2.66 24.11
N LEU A 142 7.48 -2.05 23.57
CA LEU A 142 7.97 -0.73 24.00
C LEU A 142 7.09 0.41 23.44
N ILE A 143 6.63 0.32 22.20
CA ILE A 143 5.84 1.37 21.54
C ILE A 143 4.62 1.80 22.36
N PRO A 144 3.76 0.92 22.88
CA PRO A 144 2.61 1.33 23.69
C PRO A 144 2.99 2.08 24.97
N VAL A 145 4.09 1.68 25.61
CA VAL A 145 4.56 2.33 26.83
C VAL A 145 5.08 3.73 26.53
N VAL A 146 5.99 3.84 25.55
CA VAL A 146 6.60 5.13 25.17
C VAL A 146 5.54 6.10 24.68
N SER A 147 4.65 5.65 23.78
CA SER A 147 3.60 6.51 23.22
C SER A 147 2.55 6.93 24.26
N ARG A 148 2.31 6.10 25.29
CA ARG A 148 1.43 6.47 26.41
C ARG A 148 2.05 7.60 27.28
N VAL A 149 3.34 7.47 27.61
CA VAL A 149 4.04 8.44 28.47
C VAL A 149 4.26 9.76 27.75
N ARG A 150 4.70 9.71 26.50
CA ARG A 150 5.03 10.91 25.71
C ARG A 150 3.80 11.55 25.04
N GLY A 151 2.74 10.78 24.80
CA GLY A 151 1.57 11.19 24.02
C GLY A 151 1.73 10.97 22.51
N PHE A 152 2.90 10.55 22.06
CA PHE A 152 3.27 10.16 20.70
C PHE A 152 4.52 9.28 20.73
N LEU A 153 4.87 8.62 19.63
CA LEU A 153 6.14 7.90 19.50
C LEU A 153 7.22 8.86 18.99
N PRO A 154 8.25 9.20 19.79
CA PRO A 154 9.27 10.15 19.37
C PRO A 154 10.25 9.54 18.36
N PRO A 155 11.01 10.36 17.58
CA PRO A 155 12.21 9.89 16.91
C PRO A 155 13.20 9.29 17.92
N PRO A 156 14.07 8.32 17.54
CA PRO A 156 14.39 7.91 16.18
C PRO A 156 13.64 6.67 15.68
N PHE A 157 12.62 6.17 16.37
CA PHE A 157 11.98 4.88 16.04
C PHE A 157 11.64 4.71 14.55
N PHE A 158 11.06 5.73 13.90
CA PHE A 158 10.70 5.72 12.49
C PHE A 158 11.09 7.03 11.77
N GLY A 159 12.11 7.73 12.25
CA GLY A 159 12.62 8.94 11.61
C GLY A 159 11.79 10.21 11.82
N ALA A 160 10.52 10.10 12.21
CA ALA A 160 9.64 11.21 12.55
C ALA A 160 8.69 10.80 13.69
N PRO A 161 7.99 11.77 14.34
CA PRO A 161 7.01 11.45 15.37
C PRO A 161 5.87 10.59 14.82
N GLY A 162 5.59 9.46 15.48
CA GLY A 162 4.47 8.57 15.17
C GLY A 162 3.25 8.86 16.04
N ALA A 163 2.05 8.89 15.44
CA ALA A 163 0.80 9.07 16.15
C ALA A 163 0.59 7.95 17.19
N ARG A 164 0.17 8.33 18.39
CA ARG A 164 0.02 7.40 19.51
C ARG A 164 -0.93 6.26 19.19
N THR A 165 -2.10 6.58 18.64
CA THR A 165 -3.13 5.58 18.33
C THR A 165 -2.67 4.64 17.23
N MET A 166 -2.21 5.16 16.09
CA MET A 166 -1.67 4.39 14.96
C MET A 166 -0.55 3.43 15.42
N MET A 167 0.40 3.93 16.18
CA MET A 167 1.55 3.13 16.62
C MET A 167 1.17 2.05 17.63
N ARG A 168 0.17 2.28 18.48
CA ARG A 168 -0.36 1.28 19.40
C ARG A 168 -1.15 0.19 18.68
N GLU A 169 -1.92 0.55 17.68
CA GLU A 169 -2.67 -0.37 16.82
C GLU A 169 -1.71 -1.26 16.03
N TRP A 170 -0.70 -0.67 15.40
CA TRP A 170 0.36 -1.42 14.72
C TRP A 170 1.11 -2.35 15.69
N ALA A 171 1.50 -1.87 16.86
CA ALA A 171 2.18 -2.67 17.87
C ALA A 171 1.30 -3.84 18.39
N ARG A 172 -0.03 -3.65 18.46
CA ARG A 172 -0.97 -4.72 18.75
C ARG A 172 -0.97 -5.77 17.65
N PHE A 173 -0.99 -5.35 16.37
CA PHE A 173 -0.90 -6.27 15.24
C PHE A 173 0.41 -7.07 15.27
N VAL A 174 1.54 -6.43 15.52
CA VAL A 174 2.85 -7.11 15.73
C VAL A 174 2.79 -8.19 16.81
N ARG A 175 2.16 -7.92 17.93
CA ARG A 175 2.14 -8.84 19.08
C ARG A 175 1.12 -9.96 18.94
N THR A 176 -0.02 -9.69 18.32
CA THR A 176 -1.18 -10.60 18.35
C THR A 176 -1.47 -11.24 17.00
N GLY A 177 -0.96 -10.71 15.91
CA GLY A 177 -1.33 -11.11 14.55
C GLY A 177 -2.74 -10.71 14.14
N LYS A 178 -3.45 -9.94 14.98
CA LYS A 178 -4.80 -9.43 14.68
C LYS A 178 -4.68 -8.04 14.09
N PRO A 179 -5.24 -7.79 12.88
CA PRO A 179 -5.22 -6.47 12.27
C PRO A 179 -5.94 -5.44 13.14
N PRO A 180 -5.68 -4.14 12.94
CA PRO A 180 -6.32 -3.06 13.70
C PRO A 180 -7.77 -2.78 13.31
N PHE A 181 -8.27 -3.48 12.30
CA PHE A 181 -9.66 -3.45 11.84
C PHE A 181 -10.21 -4.88 11.72
N GLU A 182 -11.52 -5.03 11.62
CA GLU A 182 -12.17 -6.32 11.41
C GLU A 182 -11.93 -6.84 9.99
N VAL A 183 -11.99 -8.15 9.82
CA VAL A 183 -11.90 -8.83 8.52
C VAL A 183 -13.17 -9.68 8.35
N PRO A 184 -14.29 -9.05 7.97
CA PRO A 184 -15.58 -9.75 7.88
C PRO A 184 -15.64 -10.73 6.71
N HIS A 185 -14.90 -10.45 5.66
CA HIS A 185 -14.75 -11.28 4.46
C HIS A 185 -13.37 -11.04 3.84
N ARG A 186 -13.02 -11.76 2.79
CA ARG A 186 -11.83 -11.48 1.99
C ARG A 186 -12.13 -10.49 0.87
N ILE A 187 -11.10 -9.76 0.46
CA ILE A 187 -11.16 -8.80 -0.64
C ILE A 187 -11.34 -9.56 -1.95
N THR A 188 -12.43 -9.27 -2.65
CA THR A 188 -12.76 -9.85 -3.96
C THR A 188 -12.41 -8.94 -5.14
N THR A 189 -11.99 -7.72 -4.87
CA THR A 189 -11.43 -6.80 -5.87
C THR A 189 -10.19 -7.42 -6.51
N PRO A 190 -10.03 -7.36 -7.85
CA PRO A 190 -8.81 -7.79 -8.51
C PRO A 190 -7.57 -7.24 -7.80
N THR A 191 -6.67 -8.13 -7.39
CA THR A 191 -5.52 -7.77 -6.56
C THR A 191 -4.23 -8.32 -7.13
N LEU A 192 -3.22 -7.44 -7.27
CA LEU A 192 -1.84 -7.81 -7.57
C LEU A 192 -0.99 -7.67 -6.32
N SER A 193 -0.43 -8.78 -5.84
CA SER A 193 0.53 -8.78 -4.73
C SER A 193 1.96 -8.88 -5.25
N ILE A 194 2.76 -7.86 -5.02
CA ILE A 194 4.15 -7.75 -5.46
C ILE A 194 5.07 -7.94 -4.26
N ARG A 195 5.83 -9.02 -4.27
CA ARG A 195 6.86 -9.31 -3.29
C ARG A 195 8.23 -8.88 -3.81
N LEU A 196 9.03 -8.24 -2.97
CA LEU A 196 10.42 -7.90 -3.28
C LEU A 196 11.35 -9.03 -2.82
N GLU A 197 12.18 -9.56 -3.71
CA GLU A 197 13.10 -10.64 -3.35
C GLU A 197 14.15 -10.18 -2.34
N GLY A 198 14.26 -10.93 -1.23
CA GLY A 198 15.22 -10.63 -0.16
C GLY A 198 14.81 -9.49 0.76
N ASP A 199 13.57 -9.02 0.68
CA ASP A 199 13.03 -8.03 1.61
C ASP A 199 13.04 -8.58 3.06
N THR A 200 13.66 -7.83 3.96
CA THR A 200 13.78 -8.18 5.38
C THR A 200 12.72 -7.52 6.27
N TYR A 201 11.97 -6.54 5.75
CA TYR A 201 10.86 -5.87 6.42
C TYR A 201 9.51 -6.51 6.12
N ALA A 202 9.31 -6.95 4.88
CA ALA A 202 8.16 -7.74 4.45
C ALA A 202 8.64 -9.14 4.00
N VAL A 203 9.13 -9.92 4.96
CA VAL A 203 9.63 -11.27 4.68
C VAL A 203 8.55 -12.15 4.05
N ALA A 204 8.96 -13.12 3.23
CA ALA A 204 8.05 -13.95 2.44
C ALA A 204 6.90 -14.56 3.24
N SER A 205 7.18 -15.08 4.44
CA SER A 205 6.16 -15.66 5.35
C SER A 205 5.15 -14.61 5.87
N SER A 206 5.59 -13.39 6.10
CA SER A 206 4.75 -12.28 6.53
C SER A 206 3.88 -11.75 5.39
N ASN A 207 4.43 -11.71 4.16
CA ASN A 207 3.67 -11.37 2.96
C ASN A 207 2.62 -12.45 2.64
N ALA A 208 2.98 -13.73 2.65
CA ALA A 208 2.06 -14.84 2.45
C ALA A 208 0.89 -14.80 3.47
N ARG A 209 1.19 -14.45 4.74
CA ARG A 209 0.15 -14.28 5.74
C ARG A 209 -0.75 -13.08 5.48
N PHE A 210 -0.21 -11.98 4.96
CA PHE A 210 -1.03 -10.84 4.55
C PHE A 210 -2.03 -11.24 3.46
N VAL A 211 -1.56 -11.89 2.42
CA VAL A 211 -2.39 -12.39 1.32
C VAL A 211 -3.48 -13.35 1.84
N GLU A 212 -3.09 -14.36 2.60
CA GLU A 212 -4.03 -15.34 3.19
C GLU A 212 -5.11 -14.68 4.05
N LEU A 213 -4.73 -13.63 4.78
CA LEU A 213 -5.63 -12.96 5.72
C LEU A 213 -6.67 -12.09 5.01
N PHE A 214 -6.25 -11.37 3.97
CA PHE A 214 -7.05 -10.30 3.39
C PHE A 214 -7.62 -10.60 2.01
N ILE A 215 -6.94 -11.39 1.15
CA ILE A 215 -7.29 -11.49 -0.27
C ILE A 215 -7.98 -12.82 -0.56
N ASP A 216 -9.05 -12.75 -1.35
CA ASP A 216 -9.71 -13.95 -1.84
C ASP A 216 -8.87 -14.57 -2.98
N PRO A 217 -8.56 -15.89 -2.93
CA PRO A 217 -7.69 -16.52 -3.92
C PRO A 217 -8.07 -16.29 -5.39
N PRO A 218 -9.35 -16.32 -5.79
CA PRO A 218 -9.74 -16.01 -7.17
C PRO A 218 -9.42 -14.59 -7.64
N ALA A 219 -9.31 -13.63 -6.71
CA ALA A 219 -9.01 -12.24 -7.04
C ALA A 219 -7.50 -11.94 -7.09
N LEU A 220 -6.66 -12.90 -6.69
CA LEU A 220 -5.25 -12.69 -6.43
C LEU A 220 -4.37 -13.11 -7.61
N ILE A 221 -3.48 -12.20 -8.01
CA ILE A 221 -2.28 -12.52 -8.78
C ILE A 221 -1.06 -12.17 -7.93
N GLU A 222 -0.12 -13.10 -7.81
CA GLU A 222 1.14 -12.88 -7.11
C GLU A 222 2.30 -12.74 -8.10
N TRP A 223 3.18 -11.79 -7.82
CA TRP A 223 4.42 -11.62 -8.56
C TRP A 223 5.59 -11.32 -7.63
N THR A 224 6.76 -11.88 -7.95
CA THR A 224 7.99 -11.57 -7.22
C THR A 224 8.88 -10.70 -8.10
N TYR A 225 9.17 -9.48 -7.63
CA TYR A 225 10.20 -8.65 -8.21
C TYR A 225 11.56 -9.20 -7.83
N ALA A 226 12.14 -9.97 -8.73
CA ALA A 226 13.37 -10.69 -8.52
C ALA A 226 14.60 -9.77 -8.67
N LYS A 227 15.72 -10.14 -8.04
CA LYS A 227 16.96 -9.35 -8.07
C LYS A 227 17.58 -9.26 -9.45
N ASP A 228 17.42 -10.29 -10.26
CA ASP A 228 17.91 -10.35 -11.64
C ASP A 228 17.08 -9.51 -12.62
N ALA A 229 15.85 -9.14 -12.25
CA ALA A 229 15.00 -8.22 -13.00
C ALA A 229 15.23 -6.73 -12.66
N VAL A 230 16.14 -6.45 -11.73
CA VAL A 230 16.39 -5.07 -11.29
C VAL A 230 17.29 -4.33 -12.30
N PRO A 231 16.88 -3.14 -12.79
CA PRO A 231 17.73 -2.33 -13.66
C PRO A 231 19.02 -1.89 -12.95
N GLU A 232 20.00 -1.48 -13.73
CA GLU A 232 21.25 -0.93 -13.19
C GLU A 232 20.96 0.24 -12.23
N GLY A 233 21.61 0.22 -11.06
CA GLY A 233 21.39 1.21 -9.99
C GLY A 233 20.08 1.02 -9.20
N GLY A 234 19.27 0.03 -9.55
CA GLY A 234 18.03 -0.28 -8.86
C GLY A 234 18.20 -1.17 -7.63
N SER A 235 17.10 -1.57 -7.00
CA SER A 235 17.11 -2.36 -5.78
C SER A 235 15.77 -3.07 -5.52
N THR A 236 15.83 -4.27 -4.93
CA THR A 236 14.68 -4.93 -4.29
C THR A 236 14.56 -4.61 -2.80
N HIS A 237 15.35 -3.64 -2.30
CA HIS A 237 15.26 -3.21 -0.91
C HIS A 237 13.88 -2.59 -0.61
N HIS A 238 13.33 -2.90 0.57
CA HIS A 238 11.97 -2.53 1.01
C HIS A 238 11.52 -1.11 0.63
N ILE A 239 12.41 -0.12 0.74
CA ILE A 239 12.10 1.29 0.43
C ILE A 239 12.72 1.73 -0.91
N HIS A 240 13.92 1.25 -1.26
CA HIS A 240 14.69 1.84 -2.35
C HIS A 240 14.23 1.43 -3.76
N TRP A 241 13.38 0.42 -3.89
CA TRP A 241 12.79 0.02 -5.18
C TRP A 241 12.09 1.18 -5.89
N VAL A 242 11.55 2.13 -5.13
CA VAL A 242 10.85 3.32 -5.66
C VAL A 242 11.77 4.22 -6.49
N ARG A 243 13.09 4.10 -6.36
CA ARG A 243 14.06 4.92 -7.13
C ARG A 243 14.15 4.51 -8.60
N THR A 244 13.88 3.24 -8.90
CA THR A 244 13.84 2.66 -10.24
C THR A 244 12.59 1.80 -10.40
N PRO A 245 11.39 2.43 -10.38
CA PRO A 245 10.14 1.71 -10.24
C PRO A 245 9.61 1.15 -11.56
N GLY A 246 10.29 1.38 -12.68
CA GLY A 246 9.86 1.01 -14.03
C GLY A 246 9.30 -0.42 -14.13
N PRO A 247 10.05 -1.47 -13.72
CA PRO A 247 9.55 -2.84 -13.81
C PRO A 247 8.27 -3.12 -13.00
N ILE A 248 8.10 -2.42 -11.86
CA ILE A 248 6.88 -2.54 -11.06
C ILE A 248 5.71 -1.84 -11.75
N ALA A 249 5.95 -0.64 -12.31
CA ALA A 249 4.93 0.05 -13.10
C ALA A 249 4.52 -0.76 -14.33
N ASP A 250 5.48 -1.34 -15.08
CA ASP A 250 5.21 -2.24 -16.21
C ASP A 250 4.33 -3.43 -15.79
N ARG A 251 4.65 -4.06 -14.65
CA ARG A 251 3.88 -5.20 -14.16
C ARG A 251 2.46 -4.81 -13.75
N VAL A 252 2.27 -3.64 -13.15
CA VAL A 252 0.94 -3.14 -12.77
C VAL A 252 0.10 -2.85 -14.02
N VAL A 253 0.69 -2.20 -15.02
CA VAL A 253 0.01 -1.91 -16.30
C VAL A 253 -0.39 -3.21 -16.99
N ALA A 254 0.55 -4.13 -17.19
CA ALA A 254 0.28 -5.42 -17.83
C ALA A 254 -0.79 -6.22 -17.07
N TRP A 255 -0.71 -6.28 -15.73
CA TRP A 255 -1.73 -6.95 -14.91
C TRP A 255 -3.12 -6.36 -15.12
N TRP A 256 -3.22 -5.03 -15.21
CA TRP A 256 -4.50 -4.38 -15.39
C TRP A 256 -5.09 -4.62 -16.78
N GLU A 257 -4.27 -4.59 -17.82
CA GLU A 257 -4.67 -4.75 -19.23
C GLU A 257 -4.97 -6.22 -19.59
N GLU A 258 -4.32 -7.19 -18.93
CA GLU A 258 -4.51 -8.63 -19.13
C GLU A 258 -5.78 -9.19 -18.47
N ARG A 259 -6.53 -8.38 -17.72
CA ARG A 259 -7.77 -8.85 -17.09
C ARG A 259 -8.85 -9.12 -18.11
N PRO A 260 -9.64 -10.19 -17.91
CA PRO A 260 -10.74 -10.56 -18.81
C PRO A 260 -11.86 -9.50 -18.84
#